data_5804fcd42276b0b5faea4ea49411f113
#
_entry.id   5804fcd42276b0b5faea4ea49411f113
#
_cell.length_a   1.000
_cell.length_b   1.000
_cell.length_c   1.000
_cell.angle_alpha   90.00
_cell.angle_beta   90.00
_cell.angle_gamma   90.00
#
_symmetry.space_group_name_H-M   'P 1'
#
loop_
_entity.id
_entity.type
_entity.pdbx_description
1 polymer ?
#
loop_
_entity_poly.entity_id
_entity_poly.type
_entity_poly.pdbx_seq_one_letter_code
_entity_poly.pdbx_strand_id
1 'polypeptide(L)'
;NNKYWDLKRLLRYLPKDYELLYTARQLLMSKSYGVDNAISKVPTKFKNDAGLNYDRLKWRRKRGRVDSSVEILVKIKNTKDYLVRPDKWWFEREIISRSLIYKKKYELAYKIASNHALNDGPEYAAAEWMSGWIALSFLDDPLLAKDHFENFYNNVGYPISTSRGAYWLAKTYQKLGKKELANEWFSKASNFLTTYYGQLAFIELNPNQPFELSKDIEVSKEYRDYFFKKELVKTIYLLDELNEDKYSKHILRHLANDNINNGSEVVAAELATSIDSCLLYTSPSPRDLST
;
A
#
# COMPACT_ATOMS: atom_id res chain seq x y z
N ASN A 1 -1.43 1.19 -21.74
CA ASN A 1 -1.91 0.59 -23.00
C ASN A 1 -0.94 0.98 -24.11
N ASN A 2 -0.21 0.02 -24.68
CA ASN A 2 0.77 0.23 -25.77
C ASN A 2 0.08 0.43 -27.14
N LYS A 3 -1.01 1.22 -27.19
CA LYS A 3 -1.76 1.49 -28.40
C LYS A 3 -1.27 2.76 -29.11
N TYR A 4 0.02 2.77 -29.48
CA TYR A 4 0.66 3.93 -30.12
C TYR A 4 -0.03 4.36 -31.43
N TRP A 5 -0.33 3.40 -32.31
CA TRP A 5 -0.90 3.68 -33.62
C TRP A 5 -2.34 4.17 -33.53
N ASP A 6 -3.13 3.63 -32.60
CA ASP A 6 -4.50 4.09 -32.36
C ASP A 6 -4.51 5.52 -31.81
N LEU A 7 -3.63 5.82 -30.88
CA LEU A 7 -3.48 7.18 -30.36
C LEU A 7 -3.09 8.16 -31.47
N LYS A 8 -2.11 7.82 -32.33
CA LYS A 8 -1.68 8.68 -33.43
C LYS A 8 -2.80 8.95 -34.44
N ARG A 9 -3.67 7.96 -34.68
CA ARG A 9 -4.87 8.17 -35.52
C ARG A 9 -5.87 9.11 -34.86
N LEU A 10 -6.16 8.92 -33.57
CA LEU A 10 -7.10 9.75 -32.81
C LEU A 10 -6.64 11.21 -32.70
N LEU A 11 -5.34 11.47 -32.55
CA LEU A 11 -4.79 12.83 -32.45
C LEU A 11 -5.14 13.72 -33.64
N ARG A 12 -5.32 13.14 -34.84
CA ARG A 12 -5.69 13.89 -36.08
C ARG A 12 -7.07 14.53 -36.02
N TYR A 13 -7.97 14.00 -35.16
CA TYR A 13 -9.34 14.50 -35.01
C TYR A 13 -9.49 15.51 -33.87
N LEU A 14 -8.42 15.81 -33.15
CA LEU A 14 -8.46 16.75 -32.03
C LEU A 14 -8.19 18.18 -32.52
N PRO A 15 -8.80 19.20 -31.87
CA PRO A 15 -8.37 20.57 -32.01
C PRO A 15 -6.86 20.69 -31.77
N LYS A 16 -6.18 21.59 -32.49
CA LYS A 16 -4.71 21.71 -32.51
C LYS A 16 -4.07 21.82 -31.13
N ASP A 17 -4.71 22.55 -30.22
CA ASP A 17 -4.23 22.73 -28.85
C ASP A 17 -4.19 21.42 -28.05
N TYR A 18 -5.19 20.57 -28.21
CA TYR A 18 -5.25 19.25 -27.59
C TYR A 18 -4.30 18.27 -28.28
N GLU A 19 -4.17 18.34 -29.61
CA GLU A 19 -3.17 17.54 -30.32
C GLU A 19 -1.75 17.79 -29.78
N LEU A 20 -1.39 19.05 -29.53
CA LEU A 20 -0.08 19.43 -28.96
C LEU A 20 0.08 18.89 -27.53
N LEU A 21 -0.94 19.02 -26.68
CA LEU A 21 -0.94 18.48 -25.32
C LEU A 21 -0.73 16.97 -25.31
N TYR A 22 -1.57 16.23 -26.05
CA TYR A 22 -1.51 14.77 -26.01
C TYR A 22 -0.29 14.21 -26.74
N THR A 23 0.26 14.91 -27.73
CA THR A 23 1.53 14.55 -28.35
C THR A 23 2.68 14.67 -27.33
N ALA A 24 2.74 15.75 -26.55
CA ALA A 24 3.72 15.89 -25.48
C ALA A 24 3.59 14.79 -24.43
N ARG A 25 2.37 14.48 -23.99
CA ARG A 25 2.09 13.38 -23.04
C ARG A 25 2.51 12.03 -23.61
N GLN A 26 2.24 11.75 -24.87
CA GLN A 26 2.67 10.51 -25.53
C GLN A 26 4.19 10.35 -25.53
N LEU A 27 4.92 11.41 -25.88
CA LEU A 27 6.40 11.36 -25.87
C LEU A 27 6.97 11.16 -24.46
N LEU A 28 6.34 11.74 -23.43
CA LEU A 28 6.71 11.52 -22.02
C LEU A 28 6.49 10.05 -21.58
N MET A 29 5.42 9.40 -22.06
CA MET A 29 5.13 8.00 -21.75
C MET A 29 6.00 7.02 -22.54
N SER A 30 6.50 7.42 -23.69
CA SER A 30 7.42 6.65 -24.53
C SER A 30 8.89 6.96 -24.18
N LYS A 31 9.82 6.15 -24.70
CA LYS A 31 11.25 6.43 -24.58
C LYS A 31 11.78 7.32 -25.72
N SER A 32 10.89 8.04 -26.40
CA SER A 32 11.20 8.81 -27.61
C SER A 32 11.96 10.11 -27.33
N TYR A 33 12.67 10.59 -28.32
CA TYR A 33 13.32 11.90 -28.30
C TYR A 33 12.33 13.05 -28.57
N GLY A 34 12.75 14.29 -28.32
CA GLY A 34 11.94 15.47 -28.64
C GLY A 34 10.93 15.90 -27.56
N VAL A 35 11.02 15.33 -26.35
CA VAL A 35 10.15 15.63 -25.22
C VAL A 35 10.11 17.12 -24.90
N ASP A 36 11.28 17.77 -24.77
CA ASP A 36 11.38 19.17 -24.37
C ASP A 36 10.78 20.11 -25.44
N ASN A 37 11.03 19.83 -26.73
CA ASN A 37 10.42 20.56 -27.83
C ASN A 37 8.89 20.37 -27.87
N ALA A 38 8.38 19.15 -27.60
CA ALA A 38 6.95 18.93 -27.54
C ALA A 38 6.29 19.67 -26.37
N ILE A 39 6.92 19.69 -25.19
CA ILE A 39 6.43 20.41 -24.00
C ILE A 39 6.42 21.93 -24.27
N SER A 40 7.45 22.49 -24.94
CA SER A 40 7.52 23.92 -25.25
C SER A 40 6.35 24.39 -26.14
N LYS A 41 5.87 23.50 -27.02
CA LYS A 41 4.72 23.77 -27.91
C LYS A 41 3.34 23.64 -27.25
N VAL A 42 3.27 23.10 -26.03
CA VAL A 42 1.99 23.01 -25.30
C VAL A 42 1.47 24.40 -24.98
N PRO A 43 0.21 24.74 -25.35
CA PRO A 43 -0.40 26.03 -25.06
C PRO A 43 -0.38 26.36 -23.57
N THR A 44 -0.25 27.65 -23.23
CA THR A 44 -0.13 28.11 -21.82
C THR A 44 -1.29 27.67 -20.96
N LYS A 45 -2.51 27.61 -21.49
CA LYS A 45 -3.71 27.14 -20.78
C LYS A 45 -3.60 25.69 -20.28
N PHE A 46 -2.76 24.85 -20.91
CA PHE A 46 -2.55 23.45 -20.54
C PHE A 46 -1.25 23.20 -19.79
N LYS A 47 -0.42 24.20 -19.52
CA LYS A 47 0.84 24.01 -18.77
C LYS A 47 0.62 23.46 -17.35
N ASN A 48 -0.57 23.74 -16.78
CA ASN A 48 -0.98 23.23 -15.48
C ASN A 48 -1.92 22.02 -15.57
N ASP A 49 -2.03 21.37 -16.74
CA ASP A 49 -2.81 20.12 -16.87
C ASP A 49 -2.25 19.04 -15.96
N ALA A 50 -3.12 18.41 -15.18
CA ALA A 50 -2.73 17.39 -14.20
C ALA A 50 -2.07 16.18 -14.86
N GLY A 51 -2.61 15.72 -15.98
CA GLY A 51 -2.06 14.58 -16.71
C GLY A 51 -0.69 14.88 -17.31
N LEU A 52 -0.49 16.09 -17.85
CA LEU A 52 0.83 16.52 -18.35
C LEU A 52 1.84 16.57 -17.20
N ASN A 53 1.48 17.15 -16.07
CA ASN A 53 2.37 17.24 -14.90
C ASN A 53 2.69 15.87 -14.32
N TYR A 54 1.70 14.95 -14.28
CA TYR A 54 1.92 13.57 -13.86
C TYR A 54 2.91 12.84 -14.78
N ASP A 55 2.72 12.94 -16.10
CA ASP A 55 3.59 12.29 -17.07
C ASP A 55 5.02 12.86 -17.03
N ARG A 56 5.17 14.19 -16.83
CA ARG A 56 6.47 14.87 -16.61
C ARG A 56 7.14 14.39 -15.33
N LEU A 57 6.40 14.31 -14.22
CA LEU A 57 6.87 13.80 -12.93
C LEU A 57 7.44 12.39 -13.09
N LYS A 58 6.66 11.49 -13.63
CA LYS A 58 7.03 10.09 -13.86
C LYS A 58 8.23 9.95 -14.79
N TRP A 59 8.28 10.74 -15.85
CA TRP A 59 9.39 10.75 -16.81
C TRP A 59 10.70 11.21 -16.15
N ARG A 60 10.66 12.28 -15.35
CA ARG A 60 11.82 12.80 -14.63
C ARG A 60 12.32 11.80 -13.59
N ARG A 61 11.42 11.26 -12.77
CA ARG A 61 11.77 10.24 -11.76
C ARG A 61 12.45 9.02 -12.40
N LYS A 62 11.87 8.47 -13.47
CA LYS A 62 12.46 7.32 -14.17
C LYS A 62 13.86 7.56 -14.73
N ARG A 63 14.28 8.81 -14.86
CA ARG A 63 15.62 9.24 -15.29
C ARG A 63 16.53 9.67 -14.13
N GLY A 64 16.14 9.38 -12.89
CA GLY A 64 16.91 9.75 -11.70
C GLY A 64 16.91 11.25 -11.38
N ARG A 65 16.11 12.07 -12.09
CA ARG A 65 16.02 13.52 -11.89
C ARG A 65 15.07 13.86 -10.74
N VAL A 66 15.41 13.40 -9.52
CA VAL A 66 14.55 13.51 -8.33
C VAL A 66 14.25 14.97 -8.00
N ASP A 67 15.25 15.84 -7.96
CA ASP A 67 15.06 17.25 -7.57
C ASP A 67 14.09 17.98 -8.52
N SER A 68 14.22 17.77 -9.83
CA SER A 68 13.27 18.34 -10.78
C SER A 68 11.88 17.69 -10.77
N SER A 69 11.76 16.46 -10.23
CA SER A 69 10.47 15.83 -9.95
C SER A 69 9.79 16.48 -8.75
N VAL A 70 10.56 16.77 -7.71
CA VAL A 70 10.08 17.48 -6.51
C VAL A 70 9.54 18.87 -6.86
N GLU A 71 10.19 19.61 -7.77
CA GLU A 71 9.69 20.91 -8.25
C GLU A 71 8.26 20.86 -8.77
N ILE A 72 7.88 19.76 -9.45
CA ILE A 72 6.50 19.57 -9.92
C ILE A 72 5.58 19.36 -8.73
N LEU A 73 5.91 18.44 -7.82
CA LEU A 73 5.07 18.10 -6.67
C LEU A 73 4.85 19.29 -5.71
N VAL A 74 5.80 20.19 -5.61
CA VAL A 74 5.69 21.40 -4.78
C VAL A 74 4.80 22.47 -5.42
N LYS A 75 4.74 22.52 -6.76
CA LYS A 75 4.02 23.57 -7.52
C LYS A 75 2.57 23.22 -7.81
N ILE A 76 2.21 21.94 -7.88
CA ILE A 76 0.84 21.52 -8.20
C ILE A 76 -0.12 21.73 -7.03
N LYS A 77 -1.42 21.83 -7.35
CA LYS A 77 -2.47 21.82 -6.36
C LYS A 77 -2.67 20.39 -5.84
N ASN A 78 -2.60 20.20 -4.53
CA ASN A 78 -2.78 18.90 -3.88
C ASN A 78 -4.26 18.71 -3.47
N THR A 79 -5.16 18.74 -4.45
CA THR A 79 -6.59 18.50 -4.25
C THR A 79 -7.05 17.33 -5.12
N LYS A 80 -8.06 16.60 -4.65
CA LYS A 80 -8.64 15.46 -5.38
C LYS A 80 -9.10 15.88 -6.78
N ASP A 81 -9.72 17.05 -6.89
CA ASP A 81 -10.22 17.57 -8.17
C ASP A 81 -9.11 17.83 -9.18
N TYR A 82 -7.97 18.39 -8.73
CA TYR A 82 -6.84 18.61 -9.62
C TYR A 82 -6.14 17.31 -9.98
N LEU A 83 -5.86 16.46 -9.00
CA LEU A 83 -5.09 15.24 -9.22
C LEU A 83 -5.88 14.18 -10.00
N VAL A 84 -7.21 14.20 -9.97
CA VAL A 84 -8.16 13.26 -10.61
C VAL A 84 -7.96 11.82 -10.14
N ARG A 85 -6.75 11.35 -10.06
CA ARG A 85 -6.33 10.01 -9.62
C ARG A 85 -5.19 10.14 -8.59
N PRO A 86 -5.48 10.60 -7.34
CA PRO A 86 -4.47 10.77 -6.31
C PRO A 86 -3.74 9.46 -5.95
N ASP A 87 -4.38 8.29 -6.12
CA ASP A 87 -3.78 6.97 -6.00
C ASP A 87 -2.55 6.79 -6.91
N LYS A 88 -2.64 7.22 -8.16
CA LYS A 88 -1.51 7.17 -9.09
C LYS A 88 -0.39 8.13 -8.70
N TRP A 89 -0.74 9.31 -8.19
CA TRP A 89 0.24 10.27 -7.71
C TRP A 89 0.94 9.78 -6.46
N TRP A 90 0.23 9.03 -5.59
CA TRP A 90 0.83 8.46 -4.39
C TRP A 90 2.01 7.55 -4.72
N PHE A 91 1.88 6.68 -5.69
CA PHE A 91 2.99 5.81 -6.13
C PHE A 91 4.28 6.60 -6.44
N GLU A 92 4.16 7.73 -7.13
CA GLU A 92 5.31 8.57 -7.45
C GLU A 92 5.85 9.33 -6.21
N ARG A 93 4.93 9.81 -5.34
CA ARG A 93 5.27 10.49 -4.09
C ARG A 93 6.02 9.57 -3.14
N GLU A 94 5.55 8.35 -2.97
CA GLU A 94 6.20 7.35 -2.10
C GLU A 94 7.67 7.13 -2.49
N ILE A 95 7.95 6.90 -3.77
CA ILE A 95 9.30 6.67 -4.27
C ILE A 95 10.18 7.92 -4.07
N ILE A 96 9.63 9.10 -4.35
CA ILE A 96 10.36 10.37 -4.21
C ILE A 96 10.63 10.65 -2.73
N SER A 97 9.67 10.46 -1.84
CA SER A 97 9.85 10.66 -0.39
C SER A 97 10.95 9.74 0.16
N ARG A 98 10.98 8.45 -0.22
CA ARG A 98 12.07 7.53 0.17
C ARG A 98 13.42 8.02 -0.35
N SER A 99 13.49 8.52 -1.58
CA SER A 99 14.72 9.10 -2.14
C SER A 99 15.17 10.35 -1.39
N LEU A 100 14.23 11.19 -0.94
CA LEU A 100 14.51 12.38 -0.14
C LEU A 100 14.98 12.02 1.27
N ILE A 101 14.42 10.99 1.90
CA ILE A 101 14.90 10.44 3.19
C ILE A 101 16.36 9.98 3.05
N TYR A 102 16.67 9.22 2.01
CA TYR A 102 18.05 8.80 1.72
C TYR A 102 19.00 9.98 1.57
N LYS A 103 18.53 11.09 0.94
CA LYS A 103 19.28 12.35 0.79
C LYS A 103 19.23 13.22 2.05
N LYS A 104 18.68 12.76 3.17
CA LYS A 104 18.51 13.49 4.44
C LYS A 104 17.72 14.81 4.32
N LYS A 105 16.82 14.91 3.33
CA LYS A 105 15.91 16.04 3.12
C LYS A 105 14.54 15.75 3.75
N TYR A 106 14.50 15.62 5.07
CA TYR A 106 13.38 15.03 5.82
C TYR A 106 12.10 15.87 5.77
N GLU A 107 12.19 17.19 5.98
CA GLU A 107 11.05 18.10 5.91
C GLU A 107 10.39 18.08 4.52
N LEU A 108 11.24 18.01 3.49
CA LEU A 108 10.75 17.93 2.12
C LEU A 108 10.12 16.56 1.83
N ALA A 109 10.71 15.48 2.36
CA ALA A 109 10.15 14.13 2.26
C ALA A 109 8.76 14.07 2.92
N TYR A 110 8.63 14.63 4.11
CA TYR A 110 7.35 14.74 4.82
C TYR A 110 6.33 15.56 4.00
N LYS A 111 6.71 16.75 3.55
CA LYS A 111 5.84 17.60 2.72
C LYS A 111 5.34 16.87 1.47
N ILE A 112 6.17 16.06 0.84
CA ILE A 112 5.77 15.29 -0.35
C ILE A 112 4.85 14.13 0.04
N ALA A 113 5.11 13.42 1.14
CA ALA A 113 4.29 12.30 1.59
C ALA A 113 2.92 12.75 2.09
N SER A 114 2.85 13.76 2.96
CA SER A 114 1.61 14.20 3.62
C SER A 114 0.63 14.91 2.69
N ASN A 115 1.09 15.52 1.59
CA ASN A 115 0.23 16.20 0.62
C ASN A 115 -0.38 15.26 -0.44
N HIS A 116 -0.93 14.12 -0.04
CA HIS A 116 -1.38 13.06 -0.96
C HIS A 116 -2.80 13.24 -1.51
N ALA A 117 -3.66 14.01 -0.85
CA ALA A 117 -5.07 14.24 -1.22
C ALA A 117 -5.92 12.95 -1.36
N LEU A 118 -5.56 11.90 -0.64
CA LEU A 118 -6.30 10.64 -0.50
C LEU A 118 -7.19 10.72 0.74
N ASN A 119 -8.31 10.00 0.77
CA ASN A 119 -9.24 9.97 1.88
C ASN A 119 -9.48 8.55 2.42
N ASP A 120 -9.22 7.54 1.60
CA ASP A 120 -9.48 6.13 1.91
C ASP A 120 -8.60 5.20 1.08
N GLY A 121 -8.69 3.91 1.36
CA GLY A 121 -8.03 2.86 0.58
C GLY A 121 -6.58 2.59 0.99
N PRO A 122 -5.96 1.59 0.34
CA PRO A 122 -4.61 1.14 0.69
C PRO A 122 -3.53 2.21 0.48
N GLU A 123 -3.69 3.06 -0.54
CA GLU A 123 -2.77 4.17 -0.82
C GLU A 123 -2.86 5.26 0.27
N TYR A 124 -4.07 5.53 0.79
CA TYR A 124 -4.26 6.43 1.94
C TYR A 124 -3.55 5.89 3.17
N ALA A 125 -3.80 4.63 3.52
CA ALA A 125 -3.13 3.99 4.64
C ALA A 125 -1.59 4.03 4.49
N ALA A 126 -1.07 3.74 3.30
CA ALA A 126 0.36 3.81 3.05
C ALA A 126 0.92 5.24 3.18
N ALA A 127 0.14 6.26 2.78
CA ALA A 127 0.53 7.66 2.87
C ALA A 127 0.55 8.15 4.31
N GLU A 128 -0.48 7.87 5.08
CA GLU A 128 -0.55 8.21 6.50
C GLU A 128 0.55 7.51 7.29
N TRP A 129 0.75 6.20 7.07
CA TRP A 129 1.83 5.50 7.74
C TRP A 129 3.21 6.10 7.41
N MET A 130 3.49 6.40 6.14
CA MET A 130 4.78 6.97 5.74
C MET A 130 4.98 8.36 6.33
N SER A 131 3.95 9.19 6.35
CA SER A 131 3.99 10.54 6.92
C SER A 131 4.26 10.50 8.42
N GLY A 132 3.57 9.63 9.15
CA GLY A 132 3.80 9.39 10.57
C GLY A 132 5.21 8.88 10.86
N TRP A 133 5.69 7.93 10.05
CA TRP A 133 7.03 7.40 10.19
C TRP A 133 8.12 8.47 9.96
N ILE A 134 7.95 9.33 8.97
CA ILE A 134 8.89 10.44 8.72
C ILE A 134 8.85 11.42 9.88
N ALA A 135 7.66 11.80 10.35
CA ALA A 135 7.49 12.73 11.46
C ALA A 135 8.15 12.22 12.75
N LEU A 136 7.92 10.95 13.11
CA LEU A 136 8.48 10.37 14.33
C LEU A 136 9.98 10.13 14.25
N SER A 137 10.44 9.54 13.14
CA SER A 137 11.80 8.99 13.06
C SER A 137 12.85 9.97 12.58
N PHE A 138 12.45 11.01 11.84
CA PHE A 138 13.38 11.94 11.20
C PHE A 138 13.15 13.41 11.53
N LEU A 139 11.91 13.80 11.86
CA LEU A 139 11.60 15.19 12.27
C LEU A 139 11.54 15.35 13.78
N ASP A 140 11.55 14.26 14.54
CA ASP A 140 11.42 14.27 15.98
C ASP A 140 10.12 14.95 16.49
N ASP A 141 9.05 14.84 15.69
CA ASP A 141 7.73 15.40 15.98
C ASP A 141 6.71 14.30 16.30
N PRO A 142 6.63 13.85 17.57
CA PRO A 142 5.71 12.79 17.95
C PRO A 142 4.23 13.23 17.97
N LEU A 143 3.92 14.52 18.09
CA LEU A 143 2.52 14.98 18.01
C LEU A 143 2.00 14.85 16.59
N LEU A 144 2.77 15.31 15.64
CA LEU A 144 2.45 15.19 14.22
C LEU A 144 2.38 13.71 13.80
N ALA A 145 3.29 12.88 14.28
CA ALA A 145 3.30 11.43 14.01
C ALA A 145 2.05 10.74 14.55
N LYS A 146 1.58 11.14 15.77
CA LYS A 146 0.40 10.57 16.39
C LYS A 146 -0.82 10.70 15.49
N ASP A 147 -1.08 11.90 14.97
CA ASP A 147 -2.25 12.16 14.14
C ASP A 147 -2.24 11.28 12.86
N HIS A 148 -1.09 11.13 12.22
CA HIS A 148 -0.95 10.25 11.07
C HIS A 148 -1.13 8.77 11.41
N PHE A 149 -0.57 8.29 12.53
CA PHE A 149 -0.73 6.88 12.90
C PHE A 149 -2.15 6.57 13.40
N GLU A 150 -2.86 7.51 14.02
CA GLU A 150 -4.28 7.37 14.33
C GLU A 150 -5.12 7.28 13.05
N ASN A 151 -4.86 8.13 12.07
CA ASN A 151 -5.50 8.06 10.75
C ASN A 151 -5.23 6.72 10.08
N PHE A 152 -3.98 6.25 10.10
CA PHE A 152 -3.63 4.93 9.58
C PHE A 152 -4.40 3.81 10.29
N TYR A 153 -4.32 3.76 11.62
CA TYR A 153 -4.92 2.70 12.43
C TYR A 153 -6.43 2.61 12.25
N ASN A 154 -7.11 3.75 12.18
CA ASN A 154 -8.57 3.82 12.01
C ASN A 154 -9.05 3.41 10.61
N ASN A 155 -8.15 3.32 9.64
CA ASN A 155 -8.48 2.99 8.24
C ASN A 155 -7.93 1.63 7.78
N VAL A 156 -7.47 0.79 8.70
CA VAL A 156 -6.99 -0.56 8.42
C VAL A 156 -7.71 -1.59 9.27
N GLY A 157 -7.89 -2.81 8.76
CA GLY A 157 -8.58 -3.89 9.47
C GLY A 157 -7.84 -5.23 9.47
N TYR A 158 -6.81 -5.39 8.63
CA TYR A 158 -6.07 -6.65 8.59
C TYR A 158 -5.03 -6.75 9.71
N PRO A 159 -4.81 -7.93 10.30
CA PRO A 159 -3.90 -8.16 11.42
C PRO A 159 -2.50 -7.51 11.24
N ILE A 160 -1.90 -7.65 10.05
CA ILE A 160 -0.59 -7.07 9.74
C ILE A 160 -0.61 -5.53 9.83
N SER A 161 -1.65 -4.91 9.31
CA SER A 161 -1.76 -3.44 9.31
C SER A 161 -2.18 -2.91 10.67
N THR A 162 -3.11 -3.60 11.35
CA THR A 162 -3.60 -3.22 12.68
C THR A 162 -2.47 -3.29 13.71
N SER A 163 -1.71 -4.40 13.74
CA SER A 163 -0.55 -4.54 14.62
C SER A 163 0.53 -3.49 14.34
N ARG A 164 0.77 -3.17 13.06
CA ARG A 164 1.70 -2.12 12.64
C ARG A 164 1.29 -0.75 13.17
N GLY A 165 0.00 -0.38 12.99
CA GLY A 165 -0.53 0.90 13.48
C GLY A 165 -0.45 1.02 15.00
N ALA A 166 -0.87 -0.02 15.72
CA ALA A 166 -0.82 -0.08 17.17
C ALA A 166 0.63 0.03 17.69
N TYR A 167 1.59 -0.70 17.08
CA TYR A 167 2.99 -0.61 17.45
C TYR A 167 3.57 0.80 17.27
N TRP A 168 3.31 1.46 16.14
CA TRP A 168 3.82 2.79 15.89
C TRP A 168 3.14 3.86 16.74
N LEU A 169 1.86 3.70 17.11
CA LEU A 169 1.20 4.52 18.13
C LEU A 169 1.86 4.33 19.50
N ALA A 170 2.17 3.09 19.88
CA ALA A 170 2.89 2.81 21.11
C ALA A 170 4.26 3.51 21.15
N LYS A 171 5.05 3.40 20.08
CA LYS A 171 6.35 4.09 19.95
C LYS A 171 6.20 5.61 20.04
N THR A 172 5.13 6.14 19.48
CA THR A 172 4.83 7.58 19.52
C THR A 172 4.48 8.04 20.93
N TYR A 173 3.63 7.30 21.65
CA TYR A 173 3.32 7.60 23.06
C TYR A 173 4.53 7.41 23.98
N GLN A 174 5.38 6.44 23.70
CA GLN A 174 6.66 6.27 24.39
C GLN A 174 7.55 7.53 24.23
N LYS A 175 7.64 8.06 23.01
CA LYS A 175 8.38 9.29 22.71
C LYS A 175 7.78 10.52 23.37
N LEU A 176 6.45 10.56 23.56
CA LEU A 176 5.72 11.60 24.30
C LEU A 176 5.83 11.46 25.84
N GLY A 177 6.54 10.46 26.34
CA GLY A 177 6.66 10.19 27.79
C GLY A 177 5.39 9.62 28.44
N LYS A 178 4.39 9.21 27.66
CA LYS A 178 3.11 8.66 28.13
C LYS A 178 3.19 7.12 28.22
N LYS A 179 3.89 6.63 29.23
CA LYS A 179 4.24 5.21 29.36
C LYS A 179 3.03 4.28 29.45
N GLU A 180 1.99 4.67 30.19
CA GLU A 180 0.77 3.86 30.34
C GLU A 180 0.08 3.65 29.00
N LEU A 181 -0.13 4.75 28.23
CA LEU A 181 -0.71 4.69 26.90
C LEU A 181 0.16 3.89 25.92
N ALA A 182 1.48 4.03 26.01
CA ALA A 182 2.39 3.24 25.19
C ALA A 182 2.20 1.75 25.45
N ASN A 183 2.12 1.33 26.72
CA ASN A 183 1.90 -0.07 27.09
C ASN A 183 0.54 -0.60 26.63
N GLU A 184 -0.52 0.22 26.71
CA GLU A 184 -1.85 -0.14 26.18
C GLU A 184 -1.79 -0.42 24.67
N TRP A 185 -1.10 0.43 23.91
CA TRP A 185 -0.97 0.26 22.47
C TRP A 185 -0.04 -0.91 22.09
N PHE A 186 1.05 -1.14 22.84
CA PHE A 186 1.85 -2.35 22.69
C PHE A 186 1.03 -3.61 22.98
N SER A 187 0.17 -3.60 24.02
CA SER A 187 -0.72 -4.72 24.31
C SER A 187 -1.68 -4.99 23.16
N LYS A 188 -2.26 -3.95 22.55
CA LYS A 188 -3.13 -4.11 21.36
C LYS A 188 -2.37 -4.74 20.19
N ALA A 189 -1.13 -4.32 19.95
CA ALA A 189 -0.31 -4.87 18.87
C ALA A 189 0.09 -6.33 19.15
N SER A 190 0.46 -6.66 20.40
CA SER A 190 0.91 -8.00 20.80
C SER A 190 -0.16 -9.08 20.72
N ASN A 191 -1.43 -8.72 20.60
CA ASN A 191 -2.50 -9.68 20.32
C ASN A 191 -2.34 -10.36 18.94
N PHE A 192 -1.47 -9.84 18.09
CA PHE A 192 -1.23 -10.36 16.73
C PHE A 192 0.16 -11.01 16.61
N LEU A 193 0.46 -12.01 17.44
CA LEU A 193 1.81 -12.66 17.52
C LEU A 193 2.26 -13.32 16.22
N THR A 194 1.37 -13.59 15.28
CA THR A 194 1.71 -14.08 13.95
C THR A 194 2.25 -12.99 13.01
N THR A 195 2.25 -11.72 13.46
CA THR A 195 2.74 -10.58 12.69
C THR A 195 4.06 -10.04 13.27
N TYR A 196 4.90 -9.48 12.40
CA TYR A 196 6.16 -8.87 12.79
C TYR A 196 6.00 -7.80 13.90
N TYR A 197 5.05 -6.88 13.75
CA TYR A 197 4.83 -5.81 14.73
C TYR A 197 4.18 -6.32 16.01
N GLY A 198 3.39 -7.38 15.94
CA GLY A 198 2.86 -8.05 17.13
C GLY A 198 3.96 -8.66 17.98
N GLN A 199 4.92 -9.34 17.34
CA GLN A 199 6.09 -9.91 18.02
C GLN A 199 6.98 -8.82 18.63
N LEU A 200 7.25 -7.74 17.89
CA LEU A 200 8.02 -6.61 18.42
C LEU A 200 7.34 -5.99 19.65
N ALA A 201 6.03 -5.81 19.60
CA ALA A 201 5.26 -5.25 20.71
C ALA A 201 5.29 -6.18 21.95
N PHE A 202 5.21 -7.49 21.74
CA PHE A 202 5.34 -8.46 22.82
C PHE A 202 6.71 -8.37 23.51
N ILE A 203 7.78 -8.27 22.72
CA ILE A 203 9.14 -8.14 23.24
C ILE A 203 9.32 -6.83 24.04
N GLU A 204 8.71 -5.73 23.59
CA GLU A 204 8.76 -4.45 24.34
C GLU A 204 8.06 -4.55 25.70
N LEU A 205 6.98 -5.33 25.82
CA LEU A 205 6.27 -5.58 27.08
C LEU A 205 6.95 -6.63 27.95
N ASN A 206 7.56 -7.64 27.34
CA ASN A 206 8.07 -8.83 27.99
C ASN A 206 9.51 -9.16 27.52
N PRO A 207 10.50 -8.30 27.78
CA PRO A 207 11.83 -8.37 27.17
C PRO A 207 12.61 -9.67 27.45
N ASN A 208 12.24 -10.43 28.49
CA ASN A 208 12.91 -11.65 28.90
C ASN A 208 12.05 -12.92 28.70
N GLN A 209 10.92 -12.82 28.03
CA GLN A 209 10.03 -13.95 27.82
C GLN A 209 10.02 -14.34 26.34
N PRO A 210 10.19 -15.63 25.99
CA PRO A 210 9.91 -16.10 24.66
C PRO A 210 8.42 -15.94 24.38
N PHE A 211 8.05 -15.55 23.16
CA PHE A 211 6.64 -15.62 22.77
C PHE A 211 6.31 -17.06 22.34
N GLU A 212 5.22 -17.57 22.86
CA GLU A 212 4.66 -18.83 22.41
C GLU A 212 3.44 -18.53 21.53
N LEU A 213 3.43 -19.06 20.32
CA LEU A 213 2.21 -19.10 19.53
C LEU A 213 1.26 -20.07 20.24
N SER A 214 -0.03 -19.70 20.32
CA SER A 214 -1.05 -20.57 20.92
C SER A 214 -0.94 -21.96 20.31
N LYS A 215 -0.74 -22.96 21.17
CA LYS A 215 -0.71 -24.36 20.75
C LYS A 215 -2.08 -24.75 20.23
N ASP A 216 -2.06 -25.50 19.15
CA ASP A 216 -3.14 -26.25 18.52
C ASP A 216 -4.59 -25.84 18.89
N ILE A 217 -5.22 -25.10 18.00
CA ILE A 217 -6.68 -24.93 18.06
C ILE A 217 -7.28 -26.31 17.77
N GLU A 218 -7.82 -26.96 18.80
CA GLU A 218 -8.58 -28.18 18.60
C GLU A 218 -9.85 -27.87 17.84
N VAL A 219 -9.94 -28.40 16.62
CA VAL A 219 -11.11 -28.27 15.77
C VAL A 219 -11.97 -29.51 15.94
N SER A 220 -13.26 -29.33 16.28
CA SER A 220 -14.19 -30.46 16.45
C SER A 220 -14.35 -31.24 15.14
N LYS A 221 -14.62 -32.55 15.27
CA LYS A 221 -14.83 -33.41 14.11
C LYS A 221 -16.07 -32.97 13.29
N GLU A 222 -17.11 -32.53 13.97
CA GLU A 222 -18.34 -32.03 13.34
C GLU A 222 -18.06 -30.81 12.46
N TYR A 223 -17.21 -29.88 12.92
CA TYR A 223 -16.84 -28.71 12.13
C TYR A 223 -15.96 -29.08 10.93
N ARG A 224 -15.02 -30.02 11.10
CA ARG A 224 -14.21 -30.53 9.96
C ARG A 224 -15.10 -31.15 8.89
N ASP A 225 -16.02 -32.05 9.28
CA ASP A 225 -16.95 -32.68 8.37
C ASP A 225 -17.87 -31.67 7.65
N TYR A 226 -18.30 -30.62 8.35
CA TYR A 226 -19.06 -29.53 7.76
C TYR A 226 -18.22 -28.73 6.76
N PHE A 227 -16.99 -28.36 7.14
CA PHE A 227 -16.09 -27.57 6.31
C PHE A 227 -15.78 -28.28 4.98
N PHE A 228 -15.40 -29.55 5.01
CA PHE A 228 -15.07 -30.32 3.81
C PHE A 228 -16.28 -30.60 2.91
N LYS A 229 -17.51 -30.43 3.38
CA LYS A 229 -18.73 -30.52 2.56
C LYS A 229 -19.08 -29.23 1.82
N LYS A 230 -18.42 -28.09 2.13
CA LYS A 230 -18.69 -26.81 1.47
C LYS A 230 -18.43 -26.92 -0.04
N GLU A 231 -19.27 -26.27 -0.85
CA GLU A 231 -19.10 -26.24 -2.31
C GLU A 231 -17.78 -25.58 -2.74
N LEU A 232 -17.32 -24.56 -2.00
CA LEU A 232 -16.04 -23.92 -2.26
C LEU A 232 -14.85 -24.87 -2.09
N VAL A 233 -14.93 -25.83 -1.16
CA VAL A 233 -13.89 -26.86 -1.01
C VAL A 233 -13.89 -27.80 -2.22
N LYS A 234 -15.06 -28.24 -2.69
CA LYS A 234 -15.16 -29.03 -3.93
C LYS A 234 -14.62 -28.28 -5.13
N THR A 235 -14.89 -26.98 -5.19
CA THR A 235 -14.35 -26.10 -6.25
C THR A 235 -12.82 -26.06 -6.22
N ILE A 236 -12.20 -26.03 -5.03
CA ILE A 236 -10.75 -26.05 -4.89
C ILE A 236 -10.17 -27.35 -5.46
N TYR A 237 -10.74 -28.51 -5.13
CA TYR A 237 -10.28 -29.79 -5.70
C TYR A 237 -10.40 -29.84 -7.23
N LEU A 238 -11.48 -29.29 -7.79
CA LEU A 238 -11.64 -29.22 -9.25
C LEU A 238 -10.60 -28.27 -9.89
N LEU A 239 -10.29 -27.15 -9.25
CA LEU A 239 -9.28 -26.21 -9.72
C LEU A 239 -7.87 -26.82 -9.64
N ASP A 240 -7.59 -27.61 -8.62
CA ASP A 240 -6.33 -28.34 -8.48
C ASP A 240 -6.15 -29.36 -9.61
N GLU A 241 -7.17 -30.16 -9.91
CA GLU A 241 -7.17 -31.10 -11.05
C GLU A 241 -6.93 -30.37 -12.38
N LEU A 242 -7.38 -29.14 -12.52
CA LEU A 242 -7.21 -28.29 -13.71
C LEU A 242 -5.90 -27.51 -13.72
N ASN A 243 -5.08 -27.59 -12.67
CA ASN A 243 -3.86 -26.79 -12.44
C ASN A 243 -4.11 -25.27 -12.47
N GLU A 244 -5.25 -24.81 -11.92
CA GLU A 244 -5.68 -23.40 -11.87
C GLU A 244 -5.48 -22.77 -10.49
N ASP A 245 -4.25 -22.81 -9.97
CA ASP A 245 -3.86 -22.36 -8.62
C ASP A 245 -4.23 -20.91 -8.28
N LYS A 246 -4.28 -20.07 -9.31
CA LYS A 246 -4.57 -18.64 -9.13
C LYS A 246 -5.90 -18.39 -8.42
N TYR A 247 -6.93 -19.18 -8.71
CA TYR A 247 -8.26 -19.02 -8.11
C TYR A 247 -8.35 -19.73 -6.76
N SER A 248 -7.69 -20.87 -6.58
CA SER A 248 -7.65 -21.63 -5.32
C SER A 248 -7.15 -20.79 -4.15
N LYS A 249 -6.14 -19.96 -4.35
CA LYS A 249 -5.60 -19.05 -3.34
C LYS A 249 -6.66 -18.09 -2.75
N HIS A 250 -7.50 -17.51 -3.59
CA HIS A 250 -8.54 -16.58 -3.12
C HIS A 250 -9.64 -17.30 -2.35
N ILE A 251 -10.03 -18.49 -2.81
CA ILE A 251 -11.05 -19.30 -2.15
C ILE A 251 -10.55 -19.82 -0.80
N LEU A 252 -9.30 -20.30 -0.71
CA LEU A 252 -8.66 -20.71 0.54
C LEU A 252 -8.65 -19.59 1.58
N ARG A 253 -8.25 -18.38 1.16
CA ARG A 253 -8.26 -17.21 2.07
C ARG A 253 -9.66 -16.85 2.53
N HIS A 254 -10.66 -16.95 1.67
CA HIS A 254 -12.06 -16.71 2.04
C HIS A 254 -12.54 -17.75 3.05
N LEU A 255 -12.24 -19.02 2.83
CA LEU A 255 -12.60 -20.10 3.75
C LEU A 255 -11.92 -19.97 5.12
N ALA A 256 -10.66 -19.51 5.14
CA ALA A 256 -9.93 -19.28 6.37
C ALA A 256 -10.48 -18.11 7.20
N ASN A 257 -11.04 -17.08 6.54
CA ASN A 257 -11.59 -15.89 7.18
C ASN A 257 -13.05 -16.06 7.61
N ASP A 258 -13.55 -17.28 7.74
CA ASP A 258 -14.89 -17.57 8.27
C ASP A 258 -14.92 -17.29 9.79
N ASN A 259 -15.19 -16.04 10.16
CA ASN A 259 -15.16 -15.52 11.54
C ASN A 259 -16.20 -16.13 12.47
N ILE A 260 -17.02 -17.08 11.99
CA ILE A 260 -18.10 -17.69 12.76
C ILE A 260 -17.58 -18.81 13.67
N ASN A 261 -16.44 -19.43 13.31
CA ASN A 261 -15.89 -20.57 14.05
C ASN A 261 -14.38 -20.45 14.25
N ASN A 262 -13.93 -20.52 15.50
CA ASN A 262 -12.53 -20.71 15.84
C ASN A 262 -12.03 -22.03 15.25
N GLY A 263 -11.09 -21.98 14.29
CA GLY A 263 -10.51 -23.16 13.67
C GLY A 263 -10.69 -23.25 12.15
N SER A 264 -11.42 -22.30 11.52
CA SER A 264 -11.51 -22.23 10.05
C SER A 264 -10.14 -22.12 9.38
N GLU A 265 -9.21 -21.40 10.00
CA GLU A 265 -7.84 -21.27 9.53
C GLU A 265 -7.08 -22.60 9.54
N VAL A 266 -7.27 -23.41 10.60
CA VAL A 266 -6.62 -24.74 10.73
C VAL A 266 -7.11 -25.67 9.62
N VAL A 267 -8.43 -25.76 9.42
CA VAL A 267 -9.00 -26.66 8.42
C VAL A 267 -8.71 -26.19 6.99
N ALA A 268 -8.63 -24.88 6.77
CA ALA A 268 -8.19 -24.33 5.48
C ALA A 268 -6.70 -24.62 5.21
N ALA A 269 -5.85 -24.63 6.24
CA ALA A 269 -4.45 -25.04 6.11
C ALA A 269 -4.32 -26.54 5.82
N GLU A 270 -5.13 -27.38 6.46
CA GLU A 270 -5.22 -28.83 6.16
C GLU A 270 -5.63 -29.07 4.70
N LEU A 271 -6.63 -28.34 4.20
CA LEU A 271 -7.06 -28.37 2.81
C LEU A 271 -5.91 -27.96 1.88
N ALA A 272 -5.21 -26.85 2.17
CA ALA A 272 -4.07 -26.41 1.37
C ALA A 272 -2.95 -27.47 1.32
N THR A 273 -2.72 -28.18 2.43
CA THR A 273 -1.75 -29.28 2.50
C THR A 273 -2.18 -30.48 1.64
N SER A 274 -3.48 -30.78 1.62
CA SER A 274 -4.01 -31.94 0.85
C SER A 274 -3.89 -31.79 -0.66
N ILE A 275 -3.73 -30.56 -1.17
CA ILE A 275 -3.55 -30.23 -2.60
C ILE A 275 -2.12 -29.76 -2.90
N ASP A 276 -1.13 -30.11 -2.07
CA ASP A 276 0.28 -29.68 -2.20
C ASP A 276 0.48 -28.16 -2.37
N SER A 277 -0.50 -27.36 -1.98
CA SER A 277 -0.53 -25.91 -2.17
C SER A 277 -0.23 -25.12 -0.90
N CYS A 278 0.65 -25.62 -0.04
CA CYS A 278 1.02 -24.97 1.24
C CYS A 278 1.50 -23.50 1.06
N LEU A 279 2.17 -23.21 -0.05
CA LEU A 279 2.61 -21.84 -0.38
C LEU A 279 1.45 -20.90 -0.73
N LEU A 280 0.30 -21.41 -1.13
CA LEU A 280 -0.90 -20.60 -1.42
C LEU A 280 -1.52 -20.03 -0.16
N TYR A 281 -1.34 -20.70 0.97
CA TYR A 281 -1.93 -20.31 2.25
C TYR A 281 -1.00 -19.40 3.07
N THR A 282 0.30 -19.36 2.80
CA THR A 282 1.23 -18.48 3.51
C THR A 282 0.81 -17.01 3.37
N SER A 283 0.99 -16.25 4.43
CA SER A 283 0.65 -14.82 4.53
C SER A 283 0.99 -14.07 3.25
N PRO A 284 0.09 -13.18 2.78
CA PRO A 284 0.38 -12.40 1.59
C PRO A 284 1.68 -11.63 1.78
N SER A 285 2.58 -11.75 0.83
CA SER A 285 3.73 -10.85 0.73
C SER A 285 3.20 -9.40 0.74
N PRO A 286 3.94 -8.43 1.28
CA PRO A 286 3.58 -7.01 1.15
C PRO A 286 3.30 -6.56 -0.29
N ARG A 287 3.78 -7.31 -1.29
CA ARG A 287 3.46 -7.10 -2.72
C ARG A 287 2.07 -7.59 -3.12
N ASP A 288 1.51 -8.56 -2.40
CA ASP A 288 0.18 -9.12 -2.69
C ASP A 288 -0.96 -8.27 -2.11
N LEU A 289 -0.64 -7.33 -1.22
CA LEU A 289 -1.58 -6.37 -0.64
C LEU A 289 -1.74 -5.10 -1.49
N SER A 290 -1.08 -5.02 -2.64
CA SER A 290 -1.06 -3.86 -3.55
C SER A 290 -1.94 -4.03 -4.79
N THR A 291 -2.92 -4.92 -4.77
CA THR A 291 -3.92 -5.06 -5.87
C THR A 291 -5.29 -4.57 -5.47
#